data_cdc98876a06fc7c3cdf5890678c9b605
#
_entry.id   cdc98876a06fc7c3cdf5890678c9b605
#
_cell.length_a   1.000
_cell.length_b   1.000
_cell.length_c   1.000
_cell.angle_alpha   90.00
_cell.angle_beta   90.00
_cell.angle_gamma   90.00
#
_symmetry.space_group_name_H-M   'P 1'
#
loop_
_entity.id
_entity.type
_entity.pdbx_description
1 polymer ?
#
loop_
_entity_poly.entity_id
_entity_poly.type
_entity_poly.pdbx_seq_one_letter_code
_entity_poly.pdbx_strand_id
1 'polypeptide(L)'
;MVSKKEAGKIIDDFKKYFPIIDKHAETYEVKPHGLMIVKMDDDDILLFNQNDKSIRTFKEGYSSSLYDVDEEIMKIYFSSKLNSLLELKGMNRKDLADVTGISSTSICQYTAGISTPNLFNARKIANALGVSVNDLIDF
;
A
#
# COMPACT_ATOMS: atom_id res chain seq x y z
N MET A 1 -1.05 14.32 -4.55
CA MET A 1 -2.43 14.75 -4.25
C MET A 1 -3.40 14.06 -5.19
N VAL A 2 -4.49 13.54 -4.66
CA VAL A 2 -5.49 12.83 -5.46
C VAL A 2 -6.43 13.85 -6.11
N SER A 3 -6.65 13.74 -7.43
CA SER A 3 -7.59 14.61 -8.12
C SER A 3 -9.05 14.19 -7.83
N LYS A 4 -10.00 15.11 -8.05
CA LYS A 4 -11.43 14.80 -7.92
C LYS A 4 -11.87 13.68 -8.86
N LYS A 5 -11.28 13.61 -10.04
CA LYS A 5 -11.56 12.57 -11.04
C LYS A 5 -11.11 11.20 -10.56
N GLU A 6 -9.90 11.11 -10.01
CA GLU A 6 -9.37 9.88 -9.45
C GLU A 6 -10.18 9.43 -8.25
N ALA A 7 -10.53 10.38 -7.35
CA ALA A 7 -11.36 10.09 -6.19
C ALA A 7 -12.73 9.55 -6.59
N GLY A 8 -13.38 10.18 -7.57
CA GLY A 8 -14.67 9.70 -8.08
C GLY A 8 -14.59 8.30 -8.66
N LYS A 9 -13.53 8.01 -9.41
CA LYS A 9 -13.32 6.71 -10.03
C LYS A 9 -13.16 5.59 -9.01
N ILE A 10 -12.36 5.80 -7.96
CA ILE A 10 -12.15 4.78 -6.94
C ILE A 10 -13.42 4.53 -6.12
N ILE A 11 -14.18 5.58 -5.82
CA ILE A 11 -15.47 5.46 -5.13
C ILE A 11 -16.46 4.67 -6.00
N ASP A 12 -16.54 4.98 -7.29
CA ASP A 12 -17.42 4.27 -8.22
C ASP A 12 -17.04 2.80 -8.35
N ASP A 13 -15.76 2.49 -8.41
CA ASP A 13 -15.26 1.11 -8.44
C ASP A 13 -15.64 0.35 -7.17
N PHE A 14 -15.49 0.98 -6.00
CA PHE A 14 -15.89 0.37 -4.73
C PHE A 14 -17.39 0.04 -4.72
N LYS A 15 -18.22 0.97 -5.13
CA LYS A 15 -19.68 0.78 -5.23
C LYS A 15 -20.06 -0.32 -6.20
N LYS A 16 -19.31 -0.44 -7.29
CA LYS A 16 -19.52 -1.46 -8.31
C LYS A 16 -19.20 -2.87 -7.80
N TYR A 17 -18.04 -3.00 -7.11
CA TYR A 17 -17.58 -4.31 -6.65
C TYR A 17 -18.17 -4.72 -5.31
N PHE A 18 -18.54 -3.78 -4.46
CA PHE A 18 -19.02 -4.04 -3.10
C PHE A 18 -20.32 -3.28 -2.79
N PRO A 19 -21.37 -3.45 -3.60
CA PRO A 19 -22.60 -2.66 -3.41
C PRO A 19 -23.29 -2.94 -2.08
N ILE A 20 -23.22 -4.16 -1.58
CA ILE A 20 -23.86 -4.53 -0.30
C ILE A 20 -23.13 -3.87 0.87
N ILE A 21 -21.80 -3.86 0.82
CA ILE A 21 -20.97 -3.22 1.84
C ILE A 21 -21.14 -1.70 1.78
N ASP A 22 -21.22 -1.14 0.58
CA ASP A 22 -21.35 0.31 0.38
C ASP A 22 -22.64 0.88 1.00
N LYS A 23 -23.69 0.08 1.10
CA LYS A 23 -24.93 0.51 1.77
C LYS A 23 -24.73 0.99 3.20
N HIS A 24 -23.71 0.48 3.88
CA HIS A 24 -23.38 0.79 5.25
C HIS A 24 -22.19 1.75 5.40
N ALA A 25 -21.70 2.29 4.28
CA ALA A 25 -20.59 3.23 4.30
C ALA A 25 -21.07 4.62 4.73
N GLU A 26 -20.37 5.22 5.69
CA GLU A 26 -20.63 6.59 6.12
C GLU A 26 -19.75 7.60 5.40
N THR A 27 -18.44 7.35 5.33
CA THR A 27 -17.48 8.27 4.74
C THR A 27 -16.43 7.53 3.92
N TYR A 28 -15.88 8.24 2.94
CA TYR A 28 -14.78 7.78 2.10
C TYR A 28 -13.61 8.73 2.23
N GLU A 29 -12.42 8.22 2.46
CA GLU A 29 -11.19 9.00 2.45
C GLU A 29 -10.26 8.41 1.39
N VAL A 30 -10.15 9.07 0.25
CA VAL A 30 -9.33 8.59 -0.87
C VAL A 30 -7.87 8.95 -0.61
N LYS A 31 -7.01 7.94 -0.73
CA LYS A 31 -5.56 8.06 -0.59
C LYS A 31 -4.90 7.89 -1.96
N PRO A 32 -3.65 8.33 -2.13
CA PRO A 32 -2.93 8.10 -3.39
C PRO A 32 -2.74 6.60 -3.70
N HIS A 33 -2.42 6.30 -4.96
CA HIS A 33 -2.07 4.97 -5.46
C HIS A 33 -3.21 3.94 -5.39
N GLY A 34 -4.45 4.40 -5.49
CA GLY A 34 -5.60 3.52 -5.59
C GLY A 34 -6.07 2.94 -4.26
N LEU A 35 -5.79 3.62 -3.16
CA LEU A 35 -6.25 3.23 -1.83
C LEU A 35 -7.36 4.15 -1.34
N MET A 36 -8.30 3.59 -0.59
CA MET A 36 -9.40 4.34 0.00
C MET A 36 -9.76 3.76 1.36
N ILE A 37 -9.92 4.64 2.35
CA ILE A 37 -10.42 4.27 3.67
C ILE A 37 -11.92 4.52 3.68
N VAL A 38 -12.70 3.51 4.05
CA VAL A 38 -14.15 3.60 4.17
C VAL A 38 -14.52 3.43 5.63
N LYS A 39 -15.17 4.43 6.21
CA LYS A 39 -15.72 4.32 7.56
C LYS A 39 -17.16 3.81 7.45
N MET A 40 -17.46 2.75 8.18
CA MET A 40 -18.75 2.10 8.16
C MET A 40 -19.65 2.62 9.28
N ASP A 41 -20.96 2.37 9.16
CA ASP A 41 -21.98 2.79 10.13
C ASP A 41 -21.86 2.06 11.48
N ASP A 42 -21.19 0.91 11.52
CA ASP A 42 -20.91 0.14 12.74
C ASP A 42 -19.52 0.44 13.36
N ASP A 43 -18.91 1.54 12.94
CA ASP A 43 -17.58 1.98 13.33
C ASP A 43 -16.42 1.10 12.83
N ASP A 44 -16.69 0.10 12.01
CA ASP A 44 -15.63 -0.63 11.31
C ASP A 44 -14.95 0.28 10.29
N ILE A 45 -13.68 0.03 10.05
CA ILE A 45 -12.88 0.73 9.06
C ILE A 45 -12.44 -0.28 8.00
N LEU A 46 -12.71 0.03 6.73
CA LEU A 46 -12.27 -0.79 5.61
C LEU A 46 -11.18 -0.06 4.84
N LEU A 47 -10.21 -0.81 4.38
CA LEU A 47 -9.21 -0.34 3.42
C LEU A 47 -9.47 -1.02 2.08
N PHE A 48 -9.89 -0.25 1.09
CA PHE A 48 -10.12 -0.72 -0.27
C PHE A 48 -8.90 -0.43 -1.13
N ASN A 49 -8.38 -1.45 -1.81
CA ASN A 49 -7.31 -1.31 -2.78
C ASN A 49 -7.89 -1.53 -4.19
N GLN A 50 -7.95 -0.47 -4.97
CA GLN A 50 -8.48 -0.49 -6.33
C GLN A 50 -7.66 -1.38 -7.26
N ASN A 51 -6.37 -1.51 -7.03
CA ASN A 51 -5.46 -2.22 -7.92
C ASN A 51 -5.73 -3.73 -7.95
N ASP A 52 -5.98 -4.34 -6.80
CA ASP A 52 -6.30 -5.76 -6.68
C ASP A 52 -7.74 -6.02 -6.25
N LYS A 53 -8.53 -4.95 -6.06
CA LYS A 53 -9.93 -5.00 -5.66
C LYS A 53 -10.15 -5.72 -4.33
N SER A 54 -9.15 -5.65 -3.45
CA SER A 54 -9.22 -6.25 -2.12
C SER A 54 -9.78 -5.26 -1.11
N ILE A 55 -10.36 -5.79 -0.04
CA ILE A 55 -10.73 -5.03 1.15
C ILE A 55 -10.15 -5.70 2.38
N ARG A 56 -9.72 -4.87 3.34
CA ARG A 56 -9.28 -5.31 4.66
C ARG A 56 -10.12 -4.60 5.70
N THR A 57 -10.53 -5.30 6.75
CA THR A 57 -11.37 -4.75 7.81
C THR A 57 -10.57 -4.53 9.07
N PHE A 58 -10.72 -3.36 9.66
CA PHE A 58 -10.14 -2.99 10.94
C PHE A 58 -11.26 -2.57 11.87
N LYS A 59 -11.28 -3.10 13.09
CA LYS A 59 -12.33 -2.76 14.04
C LYS A 59 -11.92 -1.59 14.90
N GLU A 60 -12.79 -0.58 14.99
CA GLU A 60 -12.63 0.53 15.92
C GLU A 60 -12.74 0.01 17.36
N GLY A 61 -12.07 0.68 18.28
CA GLY A 61 -12.07 0.29 19.68
C GLY A 61 -10.81 -0.43 20.14
N TYR A 62 -10.02 -0.95 19.22
CA TYR A 62 -8.65 -1.36 19.52
C TYR A 62 -7.77 -0.13 19.44
N SER A 63 -6.99 0.15 20.47
CA SER A 63 -6.17 1.35 20.58
C SER A 63 -5.19 1.54 19.40
N SER A 64 -4.89 0.48 18.70
CA SER A 64 -3.96 0.47 17.57
C SER A 64 -4.64 0.49 16.20
N SER A 65 -5.97 0.47 16.12
CA SER A 65 -6.65 0.25 14.84
C SER A 65 -6.34 1.31 13.78
N LEU A 66 -6.41 2.59 14.10
CA LEU A 66 -6.05 3.65 13.16
C LEU A 66 -4.56 3.64 12.81
N TYR A 67 -3.74 3.35 13.80
CA TYR A 67 -2.30 3.24 13.63
C TYR A 67 -1.97 2.05 12.72
N ASP A 68 -2.65 0.92 12.90
CA ASP A 68 -2.48 -0.26 12.07
C ASP A 68 -2.90 -0.01 10.62
N VAL A 69 -3.96 0.79 10.39
CA VAL A 69 -4.38 1.18 9.03
C VAL A 69 -3.28 1.98 8.34
N ASP A 70 -2.71 2.98 9.01
CA ASP A 70 -1.63 3.79 8.43
C ASP A 70 -0.39 2.93 8.14
N GLU A 71 -0.03 2.03 9.03
CA GLU A 71 1.08 1.11 8.84
C GLU A 71 0.84 0.18 7.65
N GLU A 72 -0.36 -0.37 7.51
CA GLU A 72 -0.73 -1.20 6.37
C GLU A 72 -0.70 -0.42 5.05
N ILE A 73 -1.16 0.82 5.06
CA ILE A 73 -1.06 1.70 3.88
C ILE A 73 0.41 1.89 3.47
N MET A 74 1.29 2.15 4.43
CA MET A 74 2.72 2.31 4.16
C MET A 74 3.32 1.04 3.55
N LYS A 75 2.98 -0.13 4.08
CA LYS A 75 3.45 -1.41 3.54
C LYS A 75 2.98 -1.62 2.09
N ILE A 76 1.73 -1.30 1.80
CA ILE A 76 1.17 -1.41 0.45
C ILE A 76 1.85 -0.45 -0.51
N TYR A 77 2.02 0.81 -0.12
CA TYR A 77 2.69 1.81 -0.96
C TYR A 77 4.12 1.39 -1.26
N PHE A 78 4.86 0.99 -0.24
CA PHE A 78 6.25 0.59 -0.43
C PHE A 78 6.36 -0.63 -1.35
N SER A 79 5.54 -1.66 -1.15
CA SER A 79 5.57 -2.86 -1.98
C SER A 79 5.22 -2.55 -3.43
N SER A 80 4.20 -1.72 -3.65
CA SER A 80 3.79 -1.29 -4.98
C SER A 80 4.90 -0.51 -5.69
N LYS A 81 5.52 0.42 -4.98
CA LYS A 81 6.62 1.23 -5.51
C LYS A 81 7.83 0.36 -5.83
N LEU A 82 8.19 -0.53 -4.91
CA LEU A 82 9.32 -1.44 -5.10
C LEU A 82 9.11 -2.37 -6.29
N ASN A 83 7.95 -2.99 -6.40
CA ASN A 83 7.64 -3.87 -7.53
C ASN A 83 7.67 -3.12 -8.86
N SER A 84 7.15 -1.90 -8.90
CA SER A 84 7.19 -1.06 -10.11
C SER A 84 8.63 -0.71 -10.51
N LEU A 85 9.49 -0.39 -9.55
CA LEU A 85 10.89 -0.08 -9.82
C LEU A 85 11.67 -1.30 -10.28
N LEU A 86 11.42 -2.47 -9.68
CA LEU A 86 12.03 -3.72 -10.11
C LEU A 86 11.69 -4.04 -11.57
N GLU A 87 10.42 -3.91 -11.92
CA GLU A 87 9.96 -4.13 -13.29
C GLU A 87 10.61 -3.13 -14.26
N LEU A 88 10.62 -1.86 -13.88
CA LEU A 88 11.23 -0.79 -14.70
C LEU A 88 12.72 -1.03 -14.94
N LYS A 89 13.45 -1.54 -13.94
CA LYS A 89 14.89 -1.80 -14.03
C LYS A 89 15.23 -3.20 -14.56
N GLY A 90 14.23 -4.02 -14.86
CA GLY A 90 14.44 -5.38 -15.34
C GLY A 90 15.10 -6.29 -14.31
N MET A 91 14.90 -6.03 -13.02
CA MET A 91 15.46 -6.82 -11.93
C MET A 91 14.38 -7.68 -11.29
N ASN A 92 14.73 -8.89 -10.87
CA ASN A 92 13.86 -9.72 -10.04
C ASN A 92 14.28 -9.63 -8.56
N ARG A 93 13.52 -10.29 -7.69
CA ARG A 93 13.79 -10.27 -6.25
C ARG A 93 15.15 -10.86 -5.90
N LYS A 94 15.55 -11.92 -6.60
CA LYS A 94 16.85 -12.56 -6.41
C LYS A 94 17.99 -11.59 -6.75
N ASP A 95 17.88 -10.90 -7.88
CA ASP A 95 18.86 -9.91 -8.31
C ASP A 95 19.03 -8.82 -7.24
N LEU A 96 17.91 -8.32 -6.71
CA LEU A 96 17.93 -7.29 -5.67
C LEU A 96 18.60 -7.80 -4.39
N ALA A 97 18.28 -9.02 -3.97
CA ALA A 97 18.90 -9.63 -2.80
C ALA A 97 20.43 -9.78 -3.00
N ASP A 98 20.85 -10.23 -4.17
CA ASP A 98 22.27 -10.43 -4.50
C ASP A 98 23.04 -9.10 -4.48
N VAL A 99 22.48 -8.05 -5.07
CA VAL A 99 23.14 -6.75 -5.16
C VAL A 99 23.19 -6.03 -3.81
N THR A 100 22.11 -6.14 -3.00
CA THR A 100 22.02 -5.43 -1.73
C THR A 100 22.65 -6.18 -0.55
N GLY A 101 22.78 -7.50 -0.66
CA GLY A 101 23.18 -8.35 0.46
C GLY A 101 22.05 -8.56 1.48
N ILE A 102 20.85 -8.07 1.21
CA ILE A 102 19.68 -8.31 2.06
C ILE A 102 19.18 -9.73 1.80
N SER A 103 18.71 -10.41 2.85
CA SER A 103 18.21 -11.78 2.70
C SER A 103 17.04 -11.85 1.71
N SER A 104 16.94 -12.95 0.96
CA SER A 104 15.83 -13.16 0.04
C SER A 104 14.49 -13.20 0.76
N THR A 105 14.45 -13.69 2.00
CA THR A 105 13.25 -13.68 2.83
C THR A 105 12.78 -12.26 3.10
N SER A 106 13.69 -11.36 3.48
CA SER A 106 13.35 -9.95 3.70
C SER A 106 12.85 -9.27 2.43
N ILE A 107 13.53 -9.49 1.31
CA ILE A 107 13.11 -8.93 0.02
C ILE A 107 11.70 -9.42 -0.35
N CYS A 108 11.43 -10.71 -0.15
CA CYS A 108 10.08 -11.26 -0.40
C CYS A 108 9.02 -10.60 0.48
N GLN A 109 9.33 -10.35 1.75
CA GLN A 109 8.40 -9.67 2.65
C GLN A 109 8.14 -8.23 2.21
N TYR A 110 9.16 -7.52 1.76
CA TYR A 110 9.01 -6.14 1.26
C TYR A 110 8.15 -6.09 0.01
N THR A 111 8.39 -6.97 -0.95
CA THR A 111 7.63 -7.01 -2.21
C THR A 111 6.21 -7.51 -2.02
N ALA A 112 5.95 -8.29 -0.99
CA ALA A 112 4.62 -8.81 -0.66
C ALA A 112 3.79 -7.86 0.21
N GLY A 113 4.37 -6.75 0.68
CA GLY A 113 3.67 -5.82 1.56
C GLY A 113 3.49 -6.32 2.99
N ILE A 114 4.32 -7.27 3.42
CA ILE A 114 4.27 -7.83 4.78
C ILE A 114 5.04 -6.95 5.75
N SER A 115 6.15 -6.38 5.31
CA SER A 115 7.00 -5.51 6.13
C SER A 115 7.62 -4.40 5.28
N THR A 116 8.14 -3.39 5.95
CA THR A 116 8.92 -2.31 5.33
C THR A 116 10.37 -2.40 5.81
N PRO A 117 11.34 -1.99 4.98
CA PRO A 117 12.74 -2.01 5.39
C PRO A 117 13.03 -0.93 6.41
N ASN A 118 14.05 -1.16 7.24
CA ASN A 118 14.64 -0.10 8.05
C ASN A 118 15.40 0.88 7.13
N LEU A 119 15.89 1.97 7.71
CA LEU A 119 16.56 3.01 6.94
C LEU A 119 17.79 2.49 6.18
N PHE A 120 18.59 1.61 6.79
CA PHE A 120 19.75 1.02 6.14
C PHE A 120 19.37 0.18 4.93
N ASN A 121 18.40 -0.67 5.07
CA ASN A 121 17.94 -1.54 3.98
C ASN A 121 17.26 -0.72 2.89
N ALA A 122 16.49 0.30 3.24
CA ALA A 122 15.89 1.22 2.27
C ALA A 122 16.97 1.91 1.43
N ARG A 123 18.05 2.36 2.06
CA ARG A 123 19.17 2.99 1.37
C ARG A 123 19.87 2.02 0.42
N LYS A 124 20.11 0.79 0.86
CA LYS A 124 20.72 -0.24 0.01
C LYS A 124 19.86 -0.53 -1.22
N ILE A 125 18.55 -0.63 -1.02
CA ILE A 125 17.60 -0.87 -2.10
C ILE A 125 17.59 0.31 -3.08
N ALA A 126 17.54 1.54 -2.57
CA ALA A 126 17.55 2.74 -3.40
C ALA A 126 18.83 2.81 -4.24
N ASN A 127 19.99 2.56 -3.64
CA ASN A 127 21.27 2.55 -4.35
C ASN A 127 21.31 1.47 -5.44
N ALA A 128 20.80 0.27 -5.15
CA ALA A 128 20.74 -0.82 -6.12
C ALA A 128 19.84 -0.50 -7.31
N LEU A 129 18.76 0.23 -7.08
CA LEU A 129 17.81 0.63 -8.12
C LEU A 129 18.17 1.94 -8.81
N GLY A 130 19.21 2.64 -8.34
CA GLY A 130 19.64 3.92 -8.92
C GLY A 130 18.67 5.06 -8.66
N VAL A 131 17.95 5.02 -7.55
CA VAL A 131 16.99 6.05 -7.15
C VAL A 131 17.36 6.58 -5.76
N SER A 132 16.72 7.68 -5.34
CA SER A 132 16.87 8.19 -3.99
C SER A 132 15.97 7.43 -3.01
N VAL A 133 16.29 7.50 -1.72
CA VAL A 133 15.41 6.96 -0.67
C VAL A 133 14.06 7.65 -0.72
N ASN A 134 14.03 8.95 -0.98
CA ASN A 134 12.77 9.70 -1.11
C ASN A 134 11.90 9.15 -2.24
N ASP A 135 12.48 8.72 -3.35
CA ASP A 135 11.73 8.10 -4.45
C ASP A 135 11.06 6.79 -4.02
N LEU A 136 11.65 6.06 -3.08
CA LEU A 136 11.08 4.83 -2.55
C LEU A 136 9.92 5.06 -1.58
N ILE A 137 9.96 6.13 -0.82
CA ILE A 137 9.04 6.38 0.30
C ILE A 137 8.11 7.56 0.07
N ASP A 138 8.19 8.21 -1.08
CA ASP A 138 7.32 9.34 -1.44
C ASP A 138 5.99 8.81 -2.00
N PHE A 139 4.96 9.04 -1.23
CA PHE A 139 3.62 8.53 -1.52
C PHE A 139 2.61 9.64 -1.75
#